data_0256f716b39aa240eeb61308751c57eb
#
_entry.id   0256f716b39aa240eeb61308751c57eb
#
_cell.length_a   1.000
_cell.length_b   1.000
_cell.length_c   1.000
_cell.angle_alpha   90.00
_cell.angle_beta   90.00
_cell.angle_gamma   90.00
#
_symmetry.space_group_name_H-M   'P 1'
#
loop_
_entity.id
_entity.type
_entity.pdbx_description
1 polymer ?
#
loop_
_entity_poly.entity_id
_entity_poly.type
_entity_poly.pdbx_seq_one_letter_code
_entity_poly.pdbx_strand_id
1 'polypeptide(L)'
;MIIQITQKETLPEYLDIIHRSFRTVAEEFSLTMENCPKHTSFMPIYFLTTQMDWGWHMFGLIHEGKLIGYMSLFKEGETVYELHNLAVLPQYRHSGFGKQLLDHAKETVKSLNGDVIKIGIIEESTILKNWYISHGFAHTGTKKFDHLPFTSGYLECRL
;
A
#
# COMPACT_ATOMS: atom_id res chain seq x y z
N MET A 1 8.27 2.31 -15.13
CA MET A 1 7.00 2.06 -15.86
C MET A 1 6.01 1.38 -14.92
N ILE A 2 4.80 1.94 -14.81
CA ILE A 2 3.73 1.34 -14.00
C ILE A 2 2.77 0.61 -14.94
N ILE A 3 2.45 -0.63 -14.59
CA ILE A 3 1.54 -1.48 -15.37
C ILE A 3 0.37 -1.92 -14.49
N GLN A 4 -0.81 -2.04 -15.10
CA GLN A 4 -1.97 -2.60 -14.43
C GLN A 4 -1.88 -4.14 -14.43
N ILE A 5 -2.17 -4.75 -13.29
CA ILE A 5 -2.13 -6.21 -13.14
C ILE A 5 -3.53 -6.74 -13.48
N THR A 6 -3.60 -7.59 -14.49
CA THR A 6 -4.87 -8.15 -14.99
C THR A 6 -4.90 -9.67 -15.04
N GLN A 7 -3.78 -10.33 -14.75
CA GLN A 7 -3.64 -11.78 -14.86
C GLN A 7 -3.30 -12.40 -13.51
N LYS A 8 -4.14 -13.32 -13.03
CA LYS A 8 -3.94 -13.98 -11.73
C LYS A 8 -2.63 -14.76 -11.64
N GLU A 9 -2.19 -15.31 -12.75
CA GLU A 9 -0.97 -16.12 -12.84
C GLU A 9 0.29 -15.33 -12.44
N THR A 10 0.25 -14.00 -12.57
CA THR A 10 1.38 -13.13 -12.23
C THR A 10 1.40 -12.71 -10.75
N LEU A 11 0.31 -12.90 -10.02
CA LEU A 11 0.18 -12.44 -8.63
C LEU A 11 1.26 -12.98 -7.67
N PRO A 12 1.77 -14.21 -7.81
CA PRO A 12 2.86 -14.68 -6.93
C PRO A 12 4.12 -13.79 -6.97
N GLU A 13 4.46 -13.21 -8.11
CA GLU A 13 5.60 -12.29 -8.23
C GLU A 13 5.36 -10.99 -7.44
N TYR A 14 4.15 -10.46 -7.51
CA TYR A 14 3.77 -9.26 -6.74
C TYR A 14 3.69 -9.54 -5.24
N LEU A 15 3.23 -10.74 -4.86
CA LEU A 15 3.23 -11.15 -3.46
C LEU A 15 4.65 -11.17 -2.88
N ASP A 16 5.63 -11.65 -3.64
CA ASP A 16 7.04 -11.61 -3.23
C ASP A 16 7.52 -10.17 -3.00
N ILE A 17 7.17 -9.24 -3.89
CA ILE A 17 7.48 -7.82 -3.71
C ILE A 17 6.87 -7.27 -2.42
N ILE A 18 5.60 -7.58 -2.17
CA ILE A 18 4.89 -7.16 -0.96
C ILE A 18 5.59 -7.71 0.29
N HIS A 19 5.84 -9.01 0.33
CA HIS A 19 6.50 -9.65 1.48
C HIS A 19 7.87 -9.05 1.77
N ARG A 20 8.71 -8.92 0.76
CA ARG A 20 10.07 -8.37 0.90
C ARG A 20 10.05 -6.91 1.33
N SER A 21 9.12 -6.12 0.80
CA SER A 21 9.00 -4.70 1.14
C SER A 21 8.49 -4.51 2.57
N PHE A 22 7.48 -5.25 2.99
CA PHE A 22 6.88 -5.11 4.32
C PHE A 22 7.64 -5.88 5.42
N ARG A 23 8.57 -6.76 5.06
CA ARG A 23 9.45 -7.42 6.03
C ARG A 23 10.26 -6.41 6.84
N THR A 24 10.74 -5.33 6.22
CA THR A 24 11.49 -4.28 6.92
C THR A 24 10.62 -3.57 7.95
N VAL A 25 9.32 -3.40 7.68
CA VAL A 25 8.36 -2.84 8.64
C VAL A 25 8.14 -3.81 9.81
N ALA A 26 7.95 -5.10 9.51
CA ALA A 26 7.81 -6.11 10.55
C ALA A 26 9.03 -6.16 11.46
N GLU A 27 10.23 -6.08 10.90
CA GLU A 27 11.48 -6.05 11.68
C GLU A 27 11.57 -4.78 12.55
N GLU A 28 11.26 -3.62 11.98
CA GLU A 28 11.29 -2.33 12.71
C GLU A 28 10.36 -2.31 13.93
N PHE A 29 9.16 -2.86 13.79
CA PHE A 29 8.14 -2.86 14.84
C PHE A 29 8.01 -4.20 15.58
N SER A 30 8.95 -5.13 15.35
CA SER A 30 8.97 -6.46 15.97
C SER A 30 7.66 -7.24 15.78
N LEU A 31 7.11 -7.16 14.58
CA LEU A 31 5.87 -7.87 14.21
C LEU A 31 6.18 -9.31 13.81
N THR A 32 5.42 -10.25 14.36
CA THR A 32 5.58 -11.70 14.14
C THR A 32 4.25 -12.33 13.81
N MET A 33 4.26 -13.59 13.34
CA MET A 33 3.05 -14.38 13.18
C MET A 33 2.28 -14.57 14.49
N GLU A 34 2.96 -14.46 15.62
CA GLU A 34 2.34 -14.61 16.93
C GLU A 34 1.61 -13.34 17.37
N ASN A 35 2.27 -12.16 17.28
CA ASN A 35 1.69 -10.89 17.76
C ASN A 35 0.92 -10.09 16.72
N CYS A 36 1.15 -10.34 15.42
CA CYS A 36 0.47 -9.65 14.33
C CYS A 36 0.35 -10.55 13.10
N PRO A 37 -0.44 -11.66 13.17
CA PRO A 37 -0.49 -12.66 12.10
C PRO A 37 -1.06 -12.13 10.78
N LYS A 38 -1.82 -11.04 10.82
CA LYS A 38 -2.43 -10.45 9.62
C LYS A 38 -1.60 -9.30 9.02
N HIS A 39 -0.37 -9.10 9.50
CA HIS A 39 0.51 -8.08 8.90
C HIS A 39 0.79 -8.40 7.43
N THR A 40 0.92 -7.36 6.62
CA THR A 40 1.10 -7.48 5.15
C THR A 40 2.33 -8.31 4.77
N SER A 41 3.39 -8.33 5.59
CA SER A 41 4.56 -9.18 5.37
C SER A 41 4.27 -10.68 5.43
N PHE A 42 3.12 -11.08 5.97
CA PHE A 42 2.66 -12.48 6.09
C PHE A 42 1.44 -12.76 5.21
N MET A 43 1.08 -11.85 4.32
CA MET A 43 -0.12 -11.96 3.49
C MET A 43 -0.13 -13.26 2.68
N PRO A 44 -1.20 -14.08 2.77
CA PRO A 44 -1.38 -15.23 1.87
C PRO A 44 -1.81 -14.78 0.48
N ILE A 45 -1.47 -15.59 -0.52
CA ILE A 45 -1.79 -15.29 -1.94
C ILE A 45 -3.28 -15.10 -2.19
N TYR A 46 -4.16 -15.78 -1.46
CA TYR A 46 -5.60 -15.68 -1.67
C TYR A 46 -6.15 -14.27 -1.42
N PHE A 47 -5.49 -13.43 -0.64
CA PHE A 47 -5.86 -12.02 -0.52
C PHE A 47 -5.77 -11.30 -1.86
N LEU A 48 -4.68 -11.49 -2.60
CA LEU A 48 -4.50 -10.85 -3.90
C LEU A 48 -5.47 -11.40 -4.95
N THR A 49 -5.68 -12.72 -4.98
CA THR A 49 -6.65 -13.31 -5.90
C THR A 49 -8.07 -12.84 -5.62
N THR A 50 -8.46 -12.75 -4.35
CA THR A 50 -9.76 -12.23 -3.94
C THR A 50 -9.91 -10.75 -4.28
N GLN A 51 -8.91 -9.93 -4.03
CA GLN A 51 -8.93 -8.51 -4.40
C GLN A 51 -9.10 -8.32 -5.91
N MET A 52 -8.42 -9.11 -6.71
CA MET A 52 -8.58 -9.09 -8.16
C MET A 52 -10.00 -9.49 -8.59
N ASP A 53 -10.56 -10.54 -7.99
CA ASP A 53 -11.93 -10.98 -8.27
C ASP A 53 -12.98 -9.92 -7.90
N TRP A 54 -12.69 -9.12 -6.87
CA TRP A 54 -13.55 -8.03 -6.42
C TRP A 54 -13.34 -6.72 -7.19
N GLY A 55 -12.48 -6.74 -8.20
CA GLY A 55 -12.28 -5.59 -9.08
C GLY A 55 -11.38 -4.48 -8.52
N TRP A 56 -10.51 -4.81 -7.57
CA TRP A 56 -9.52 -3.84 -7.14
C TRP A 56 -8.60 -3.44 -8.28
N HIS A 57 -8.18 -2.17 -8.29
CA HIS A 57 -7.17 -1.70 -9.23
C HIS A 57 -5.78 -2.00 -8.67
N MET A 58 -5.06 -2.91 -9.32
CA MET A 58 -3.77 -3.41 -8.86
C MET A 58 -2.68 -3.03 -9.86
N PHE A 59 -1.54 -2.55 -9.36
CA PHE A 59 -0.46 -2.04 -10.22
C PHE A 59 0.90 -2.54 -9.75
N GLY A 60 1.77 -2.79 -10.74
CA GLY A 60 3.18 -3.10 -10.52
C GLY A 60 4.07 -2.00 -11.07
N LEU A 61 5.22 -1.77 -10.44
CA LEU A 61 6.24 -0.84 -10.89
C LEU A 61 7.44 -1.61 -11.41
N ILE A 62 7.79 -1.37 -12.67
CA ILE A 62 8.92 -1.99 -13.35
C ILE A 62 9.99 -0.92 -13.60
N HIS A 63 11.22 -1.24 -13.22
CA HIS A 63 12.40 -0.42 -13.46
C HIS A 63 13.52 -1.29 -14.05
N GLU A 64 14.08 -0.90 -15.19
CA GLU A 64 15.12 -1.64 -15.92
C GLU A 64 14.76 -3.14 -16.12
N GLY A 65 13.51 -3.39 -16.48
CA GLY A 65 13.00 -4.75 -16.72
C GLY A 65 12.74 -5.59 -15.47
N LYS A 66 12.89 -5.01 -14.29
CA LYS A 66 12.68 -5.71 -13.01
C LYS A 66 11.44 -5.18 -12.31
N LEU A 67 10.65 -6.08 -11.72
CA LEU A 67 9.55 -5.71 -10.86
C LEU A 67 10.12 -5.24 -9.50
N ILE A 68 9.82 -4.00 -9.11
CA ILE A 68 10.38 -3.38 -7.90
C ILE A 68 9.35 -2.79 -6.94
N GLY A 69 8.09 -2.70 -7.35
CA GLY A 69 7.06 -2.09 -6.51
C GLY A 69 5.66 -2.58 -6.84
N TYR A 70 4.73 -2.25 -5.94
CA TYR A 70 3.33 -2.65 -6.01
C TYR A 70 2.45 -1.62 -5.32
N MET A 71 1.23 -1.49 -5.75
CA MET A 71 0.15 -0.85 -5.02
C MET A 71 -1.20 -1.36 -5.48
N SER A 72 -2.23 -1.16 -4.65
CA SER A 72 -3.61 -1.39 -5.06
C SER A 72 -4.54 -0.30 -4.54
N LEU A 73 -5.66 -0.13 -5.23
CA LEU A 73 -6.72 0.82 -4.88
C LEU A 73 -8.04 0.07 -4.73
N PHE A 74 -8.71 0.31 -3.62
CA PHE A 74 -10.03 -0.20 -3.32
C PHE A 74 -11.05 0.95 -3.35
N LYS A 75 -12.17 0.74 -4.04
CA LYS A 75 -13.27 1.72 -4.04
C LYS A 75 -14.11 1.54 -2.77
N GLU A 76 -13.94 2.44 -1.81
CA GLU A 76 -14.65 2.39 -0.53
C GLU A 76 -16.06 2.99 -0.63
N GLY A 77 -16.21 4.07 -1.38
CA GLY A 77 -17.45 4.82 -1.54
C GLY A 77 -17.63 5.33 -2.96
N GLU A 78 -18.58 6.21 -3.17
CA GLU A 78 -18.89 6.73 -4.51
C GLU A 78 -17.69 7.44 -5.14
N THR A 79 -17.01 8.30 -4.37
CA THR A 79 -15.85 9.09 -4.81
C THR A 79 -14.60 8.85 -3.96
N VAL A 80 -14.64 7.89 -3.02
CA VAL A 80 -13.57 7.62 -2.05
C VAL A 80 -12.89 6.30 -2.38
N TYR A 81 -11.56 6.34 -2.42
CA TYR A 81 -10.70 5.18 -2.64
C TYR A 81 -9.73 5.01 -1.47
N GLU A 82 -9.38 3.77 -1.16
CA GLU A 82 -8.30 3.43 -0.25
C GLU A 82 -7.08 2.94 -1.03
N LEU A 83 -5.92 3.49 -0.70
CA LEU A 83 -4.63 3.01 -1.19
C LEU A 83 -4.11 1.93 -0.24
N HIS A 84 -3.85 0.75 -0.78
CA HIS A 84 -3.36 -0.41 -0.05
C HIS A 84 -1.98 -0.86 -0.52
N ASN A 85 -1.16 -1.28 0.44
CA ASN A 85 0.08 -2.02 0.20
C ASN A 85 1.04 -1.33 -0.77
N LEU A 86 1.15 -0.01 -0.70
CA LEU A 86 2.16 0.71 -1.47
C LEU A 86 3.54 0.22 -1.04
N ALA A 87 4.22 -0.45 -1.94
CA ALA A 87 5.46 -1.16 -1.67
C ALA A 87 6.52 -0.81 -2.70
N VAL A 88 7.73 -0.55 -2.22
CA VAL A 88 8.95 -0.46 -3.04
C VAL A 88 10.00 -1.31 -2.35
N LEU A 89 10.68 -2.17 -3.13
CA LEU A 89 11.76 -2.99 -2.59
C LEU A 89 12.80 -2.12 -1.87
N PRO A 90 13.34 -2.57 -0.72
CA PRO A 90 14.22 -1.75 0.12
C PRO A 90 15.39 -1.09 -0.63
N GLN A 91 16.03 -1.84 -1.53
CA GLN A 91 17.17 -1.34 -2.31
C GLN A 91 16.84 -0.26 -3.34
N TYR A 92 15.55 -0.05 -3.64
CA TYR A 92 15.08 0.97 -4.57
C TYR A 92 14.39 2.16 -3.88
N ARG A 93 14.35 2.16 -2.56
CA ARG A 93 13.78 3.28 -1.79
C ARG A 93 14.65 4.53 -1.90
N HIS A 94 14.06 5.68 -1.56
CA HIS A 94 14.73 7.00 -1.59
C HIS A 94 15.18 7.45 -2.98
N SER A 95 14.61 6.85 -4.04
CA SER A 95 14.90 7.17 -5.45
C SER A 95 13.67 7.70 -6.21
N GLY A 96 12.61 8.08 -5.48
CA GLY A 96 11.39 8.63 -6.07
C GLY A 96 10.35 7.61 -6.55
N PHE A 97 10.61 6.32 -6.41
CA PHE A 97 9.69 5.29 -6.90
C PHE A 97 8.36 5.23 -6.12
N GLY A 98 8.42 5.44 -4.80
CA GLY A 98 7.20 5.56 -3.99
C GLY A 98 6.33 6.73 -4.43
N LYS A 99 6.96 7.87 -4.75
CA LYS A 99 6.24 9.04 -5.29
C LYS A 99 5.61 8.74 -6.64
N GLN A 100 6.30 8.04 -7.52
CA GLN A 100 5.73 7.64 -8.83
C GLN A 100 4.47 6.80 -8.66
N LEU A 101 4.49 5.81 -7.77
CA LEU A 101 3.30 5.01 -7.44
C LEU A 101 2.18 5.87 -6.87
N LEU A 102 2.49 6.76 -5.93
CA LEU A 102 1.50 7.63 -5.30
C LEU A 102 0.88 8.61 -6.31
N ASP A 103 1.68 9.21 -7.18
CA ASP A 103 1.18 10.09 -8.25
C ASP A 103 0.26 9.33 -9.21
N HIS A 104 0.64 8.10 -9.58
CA HIS A 104 -0.19 7.24 -10.43
C HIS A 104 -1.51 6.87 -9.73
N ALA A 105 -1.49 6.61 -8.42
CA ALA A 105 -2.71 6.38 -7.65
C ALA A 105 -3.66 7.58 -7.72
N LYS A 106 -3.13 8.79 -7.52
CA LYS A 106 -3.91 10.03 -7.60
C LYS A 106 -4.53 10.24 -8.98
N GLU A 107 -3.75 10.06 -10.04
CA GLU A 107 -4.23 10.16 -11.42
C GLU A 107 -5.30 9.11 -11.73
N THR A 108 -5.09 7.87 -11.30
CA THR A 108 -6.06 6.79 -11.47
C THR A 108 -7.39 7.13 -10.79
N VAL A 109 -7.35 7.55 -9.52
CA VAL A 109 -8.57 7.90 -8.77
C VAL A 109 -9.31 9.05 -9.45
N LYS A 110 -8.61 10.09 -9.91
CA LYS A 110 -9.22 11.18 -10.67
C LYS A 110 -9.89 10.67 -11.94
N SER A 111 -9.23 9.80 -12.70
CA SER A 111 -9.78 9.24 -13.94
C SER A 111 -11.04 8.39 -13.70
N LEU A 112 -11.20 7.86 -12.50
CA LEU A 112 -12.36 7.09 -12.05
C LEU A 112 -13.42 7.97 -11.36
N ASN A 113 -13.32 9.30 -11.48
CA ASN A 113 -14.19 10.29 -10.85
C ASN A 113 -14.15 10.24 -9.31
N GLY A 114 -13.05 9.76 -8.73
CA GLY A 114 -12.79 9.85 -7.30
C GLY A 114 -12.17 11.20 -6.93
N ASP A 115 -12.35 11.61 -5.69
CA ASP A 115 -11.83 12.89 -5.18
C ASP A 115 -11.11 12.77 -3.82
N VAL A 116 -11.14 11.59 -3.21
CA VAL A 116 -10.46 11.32 -1.94
C VAL A 116 -9.71 10.00 -1.98
N ILE A 117 -8.47 10.02 -1.50
CA ILE A 117 -7.70 8.81 -1.20
C ILE A 117 -7.46 8.74 0.29
N LYS A 118 -7.82 7.60 0.88
CA LYS A 118 -7.54 7.26 2.28
C LYS A 118 -6.41 6.24 2.38
N ILE A 119 -5.65 6.33 3.46
CA ILE A 119 -4.62 5.33 3.82
C ILE A 119 -4.67 5.02 5.31
N GLY A 120 -4.25 3.81 5.66
CA GLY A 120 -3.95 3.40 7.03
C GLY A 120 -2.46 3.10 7.17
N ILE A 121 -1.87 3.54 8.28
CA ILE A 121 -0.45 3.33 8.59
C ILE A 121 -0.29 2.86 10.03
N ILE A 122 0.91 2.40 10.36
CA ILE A 122 1.34 2.30 11.77
C ILE A 122 1.62 3.72 12.25
N GLU A 123 0.86 4.19 13.24
CA GLU A 123 0.95 5.58 13.75
C GLU A 123 2.36 5.91 14.24
N GLU A 124 3.04 4.96 14.85
CA GLU A 124 4.40 5.11 15.38
C GLU A 124 5.45 5.25 14.28
N SER A 125 5.09 4.94 13.02
CA SER A 125 5.98 5.16 11.86
C SER A 125 5.98 6.63 11.45
N THR A 126 6.68 7.45 12.22
CA THR A 126 6.72 8.92 12.05
C THR A 126 7.29 9.33 10.70
N ILE A 127 8.32 8.64 10.22
CA ILE A 127 8.95 8.93 8.92
C ILE A 127 7.94 8.70 7.79
N LEU A 128 7.22 7.59 7.81
CA LEU A 128 6.21 7.28 6.79
C LEU A 128 5.03 8.26 6.84
N LYS A 129 4.55 8.58 8.05
CA LYS A 129 3.48 9.56 8.25
C LYS A 129 3.86 10.92 7.66
N ASN A 130 5.04 11.42 7.98
CA ASN A 130 5.53 12.70 7.46
C ASN A 130 5.73 12.67 5.94
N TRP A 131 6.14 11.53 5.39
CA TRP A 131 6.26 11.37 3.94
C TRP A 131 4.89 11.54 3.24
N TYR A 132 3.84 10.90 3.76
CA TYR A 132 2.50 11.08 3.21
C TYR A 132 2.00 12.51 3.38
N ILE A 133 2.23 13.15 4.53
CA ILE A 133 1.85 14.55 4.75
C ILE A 133 2.56 15.47 3.75
N SER A 134 3.84 15.24 3.47
CA SER A 134 4.58 16.01 2.46
C SER A 134 4.06 15.83 1.03
N HIS A 135 3.26 14.79 0.79
CA HIS A 135 2.64 14.50 -0.50
C HIS A 135 1.14 14.81 -0.55
N GLY A 136 0.66 15.67 0.35
CA GLY A 136 -0.70 16.20 0.31
C GLY A 136 -1.73 15.47 1.16
N PHE A 137 -1.31 14.52 1.98
CA PHE A 137 -2.20 13.85 2.93
C PHE A 137 -2.30 14.65 4.23
N ALA A 138 -3.48 14.60 4.86
CA ALA A 138 -3.73 15.14 6.18
C ALA A 138 -4.04 14.01 7.15
N HIS A 139 -3.46 14.05 8.34
CA HIS A 139 -3.74 13.10 9.41
C HIS A 139 -5.17 13.31 9.94
N THR A 140 -5.98 12.26 9.96
CA THR A 140 -7.41 12.36 10.32
C THR A 140 -7.73 11.72 11.67
N GLY A 141 -6.89 10.87 12.20
CA GLY A 141 -7.12 10.25 13.50
C GLY A 141 -6.30 8.99 13.72
N THR A 142 -6.54 8.38 14.87
CA THR A 142 -5.89 7.13 15.28
C THR A 142 -6.92 6.20 15.91
N LYS A 143 -6.60 4.91 15.90
CA LYS A 143 -7.37 3.90 16.64
C LYS A 143 -6.44 2.84 17.17
N LYS A 144 -6.58 2.52 18.46
CA LYS A 144 -5.86 1.42 19.09
C LYS A 144 -6.77 0.20 19.15
N PHE A 145 -6.32 -0.90 18.53
CA PHE A 145 -6.99 -2.19 18.58
C PHE A 145 -6.29 -3.10 19.58
N ASP A 146 -7.06 -3.83 20.39
CA ASP A 146 -6.50 -4.72 21.42
C ASP A 146 -5.62 -5.83 20.86
N HIS A 147 -5.93 -6.29 19.63
CA HIS A 147 -5.18 -7.37 18.97
C HIS A 147 -3.94 -6.91 18.21
N LEU A 148 -3.67 -5.59 18.14
CA LEU A 148 -2.50 -5.05 17.43
C LEU A 148 -1.47 -4.51 18.40
N PRO A 149 -0.18 -4.78 18.18
CA PRO A 149 0.91 -4.26 19.01
C PRO A 149 1.29 -2.81 18.71
N PHE A 150 0.56 -2.13 17.83
CA PHE A 150 0.75 -0.74 17.46
C PHE A 150 -0.58 -0.01 17.33
N THR A 151 -0.53 1.31 17.25
CA THR A 151 -1.69 2.16 16.98
C THR A 151 -1.89 2.33 15.48
N SER A 152 -3.10 2.17 15.00
CA SER A 152 -3.43 2.47 13.59
C SER A 152 -3.60 3.98 13.42
N GLY A 153 -2.93 4.53 12.41
CA GLY A 153 -3.06 5.93 12.01
C GLY A 153 -3.78 6.04 10.67
N TYR A 154 -4.55 7.11 10.50
CA TYR A 154 -5.34 7.34 9.29
C TYR A 154 -5.02 8.70 8.70
N LEU A 155 -4.86 8.72 7.38
CA LEU A 155 -4.64 9.94 6.62
C LEU A 155 -5.53 9.92 5.38
N GLU A 156 -5.85 11.11 4.88
CA GLU A 156 -6.57 11.25 3.62
C GLU A 156 -6.02 12.41 2.79
N CYS A 157 -6.15 12.27 1.47
CA CYS A 157 -5.78 13.28 0.49
C CYS A 157 -7.01 13.62 -0.37
N ARG A 158 -7.34 14.90 -0.44
CA ARG A 158 -8.32 15.42 -1.40
C ARG A 158 -7.62 15.75 -2.71
N LEU A 159 -8.20 15.31 -3.82
CA LEU A 159 -7.62 15.45 -5.14
C LEU A 159 -8.18 16.67 -5.90
#